data_b5ee09021c07f343a74d26d91054a923
#
_entry.id   b5ee09021c07f343a74d26d91054a923
#
_cell.length_a   1.000
_cell.length_b   1.000
_cell.length_c   1.000
_cell.angle_alpha   90.00
_cell.angle_beta   90.00
_cell.angle_gamma   90.00
#
_symmetry.space_group_name_H-M   'P 1'
#
loop_
_entity.id
_entity.type
_entity.pdbx_description
1 polymer ?
#
loop_
_entity_poly.entity_id
_entity_poly.type
_entity_poly.pdbx_seq_one_letter_code
_entity_poly.pdbx_strand_id
1 'polypeptide(L)'
;MEKKDIVDKFAERIFLSLNAKNKDEIITEIIMKTDLDKRIEICNTYLKKYDRDLYSDLKSKLNGQYKQLAMHFFLTPEELMAKMLKKGLKGFSIDESLIYEIFTTCTQEELKLIESTFKKETGKDLIREIEKNFPSAIRKNLINLLNIPRSNNENPNKVQCEKLAQILVDNVENSWVANEEIFKKIFITKSAQELVLIGRYYHKKTGENMMNIIEKRLTNKIRNLLRELVYNCIMPEELFADKINLALKNNNISLLNRILVLRYNIDLNEIKEIYKIKYKNDLKDDIKIKTFGSHQKLCLSLVS
;
A
#
# COMPACT_ATOMS: atom_id res chain seq x y z
N MET A 1 21.63 9.77 26.31
CA MET A 1 22.69 8.75 26.38
C MET A 1 22.16 7.34 26.13
N GLU A 2 21.11 6.89 26.81
CA GLU A 2 20.55 5.52 26.65
C GLU A 2 20.03 5.14 25.26
N LYS A 3 19.37 6.05 24.51
CA LYS A 3 18.84 5.75 23.17
C LYS A 3 19.94 5.41 22.16
N LYS A 4 21.07 6.11 22.19
CA LYS A 4 22.19 5.89 21.27
C LYS A 4 22.88 4.54 21.53
N ASP A 5 22.95 4.12 22.78
CA ASP A 5 23.53 2.85 23.22
C ASP A 5 22.69 1.64 22.71
N ILE A 6 21.35 1.77 22.64
CA ILE A 6 20.47 0.70 22.12
C ILE A 6 20.63 0.52 20.61
N VAL A 7 20.70 1.59 19.84
CA VAL A 7 20.89 1.54 18.38
C VAL A 7 22.25 0.93 18.02
N ASP A 8 23.32 1.35 18.74
CA ASP A 8 24.66 0.80 18.56
C ASP A 8 24.70 -0.71 18.86
N LYS A 9 24.03 -1.15 19.95
CA LYS A 9 23.91 -2.57 20.30
C LYS A 9 23.14 -3.38 19.25
N PHE A 10 22.06 -2.83 18.70
CA PHE A 10 21.30 -3.53 17.65
C PHE A 10 22.09 -3.62 16.35
N ALA A 11 22.79 -2.57 15.93
CA ALA A 11 23.66 -2.61 14.76
C ALA A 11 24.77 -3.68 14.92
N GLU A 12 25.38 -3.75 16.08
CA GLU A 12 26.38 -4.76 16.41
C GLU A 12 25.81 -6.19 16.43
N ARG A 13 24.67 -6.39 17.07
CA ARG A 13 23.99 -7.71 17.10
C ARG A 13 23.65 -8.19 15.69
N ILE A 14 23.18 -7.32 14.80
CA ILE A 14 22.95 -7.68 13.42
C ILE A 14 24.26 -8.10 12.76
N PHE A 15 25.31 -7.27 12.83
CA PHE A 15 26.60 -7.55 12.20
C PHE A 15 27.16 -8.92 12.64
N LEU A 16 27.19 -9.20 13.93
CA LEU A 16 27.70 -10.45 14.48
C LEU A 16 26.82 -11.66 14.10
N SER A 17 25.51 -11.45 13.94
CA SER A 17 24.57 -12.53 13.64
C SER A 17 24.53 -12.94 12.16
N LEU A 18 24.98 -12.11 11.23
CA LEU A 18 24.80 -12.35 9.77
C LEU A 18 25.34 -13.69 9.27
N ASN A 19 26.34 -14.27 9.92
CA ASN A 19 26.88 -15.58 9.61
C ASN A 19 26.39 -16.68 10.59
N ALA A 20 25.58 -16.34 11.57
CA ALA A 20 25.08 -17.29 12.56
C ALA A 20 23.84 -18.04 12.05
N LYS A 21 23.61 -19.26 12.57
CA LYS A 21 22.41 -20.06 12.21
C LYS A 21 21.09 -19.41 12.67
N ASN A 22 21.12 -18.67 13.77
CA ASN A 22 19.96 -17.98 14.37
C ASN A 22 19.79 -16.52 13.93
N LYS A 23 20.43 -16.09 12.83
CA LYS A 23 20.34 -14.71 12.33
C LYS A 23 18.91 -14.23 12.10
N ASP A 24 18.04 -15.10 11.56
CA ASP A 24 16.65 -14.73 11.27
C ASP A 24 15.88 -14.42 12.56
N GLU A 25 16.15 -15.14 13.64
CA GLU A 25 15.52 -14.91 14.96
C GLU A 25 15.98 -13.59 15.58
N ILE A 26 17.29 -13.29 15.48
CA ILE A 26 17.85 -12.03 15.98
C ILE A 26 17.30 -10.83 15.20
N ILE A 27 17.23 -10.93 13.87
CA ILE A 27 16.70 -9.88 13.03
C ILE A 27 15.20 -9.68 13.29
N THR A 28 14.42 -10.76 13.42
CA THR A 28 13.01 -10.71 13.81
C THR A 28 12.81 -10.00 15.15
N GLU A 29 13.58 -10.36 16.15
CA GLU A 29 13.54 -9.71 17.48
C GLU A 29 13.79 -8.18 17.37
N ILE A 30 14.79 -7.78 16.60
CA ILE A 30 15.12 -6.36 16.40
C ILE A 30 13.99 -5.63 15.69
N ILE A 31 13.42 -6.21 14.63
CA ILE A 31 12.26 -5.65 13.93
C ILE A 31 11.10 -5.41 14.90
N MET A 32 10.78 -6.39 15.74
CA MET A 32 9.66 -6.32 16.68
C MET A 32 9.88 -5.35 17.85
N LYS A 33 11.14 -5.05 18.21
CA LYS A 33 11.51 -4.14 19.30
C LYS A 33 11.76 -2.70 18.84
N THR A 34 11.68 -2.42 17.54
CA THR A 34 12.04 -1.11 16.98
C THR A 34 10.94 -0.58 16.08
N ASP A 35 10.72 0.74 16.15
CA ASP A 35 9.95 1.51 15.18
C ASP A 35 10.78 1.79 13.90
N LEU A 36 10.16 2.42 12.91
CA LEU A 36 10.81 2.75 11.65
C LEU A 36 12.04 3.66 11.86
N ASP A 37 11.89 4.72 12.66
CA ASP A 37 12.96 5.70 12.87
C ASP A 37 14.21 5.04 13.46
N LYS A 38 14.02 4.17 14.46
CA LYS A 38 15.13 3.40 15.03
C LYS A 38 15.77 2.45 14.02
N ARG A 39 14.98 1.81 13.16
CA ARG A 39 15.56 0.93 12.13
C ARG A 39 16.39 1.72 11.12
N ILE A 40 15.97 2.92 10.74
CA ILE A 40 16.78 3.82 9.88
C ILE A 40 18.04 4.29 10.62
N GLU A 41 17.93 4.62 11.92
CA GLU A 41 19.12 4.93 12.73
C GLU A 41 20.09 3.74 12.83
N ILE A 42 19.58 2.51 12.95
CA ILE A 42 20.40 1.28 12.93
C ILE A 42 21.12 1.14 11.59
N CYS A 43 20.46 1.39 10.45
CA CYS A 43 21.11 1.36 9.14
C CYS A 43 22.25 2.37 9.04
N ASN A 44 22.02 3.61 9.48
CA ASN A 44 23.01 4.67 9.47
C ASN A 44 24.20 4.37 10.41
N THR A 45 23.92 3.81 11.58
CA THR A 45 24.94 3.42 12.56
C THR A 45 25.78 2.25 12.04
N TYR A 46 25.11 1.27 11.41
CA TYR A 46 25.77 0.13 10.77
C TYR A 46 26.75 0.59 9.69
N LEU A 47 26.32 1.50 8.81
CA LEU A 47 27.19 2.08 7.77
C LEU A 47 28.40 2.79 8.38
N LYS A 48 28.18 3.64 9.38
CA LYS A 48 29.27 4.39 10.05
C LYS A 48 30.27 3.48 10.78
N LYS A 49 29.78 2.41 11.41
CA LYS A 49 30.60 1.52 12.26
C LYS A 49 31.38 0.50 11.45
N TYR A 50 30.81 0.00 10.36
CA TYR A 50 31.37 -1.11 9.58
C TYR A 50 31.76 -0.75 8.16
N ASP A 51 31.51 0.48 7.72
CA ASP A 51 31.69 0.94 6.32
C ASP A 51 30.98 0.01 5.31
N ARG A 52 29.78 -0.48 5.69
CA ARG A 52 28.96 -1.42 4.93
C ARG A 52 27.52 -1.02 4.95
N ASP A 53 26.84 -1.20 3.82
CA ASP A 53 25.39 -0.98 3.73
C ASP A 53 24.63 -2.18 4.30
N LEU A 54 23.84 -1.95 5.37
CA LEU A 54 23.06 -3.00 6.03
C LEU A 54 22.09 -3.69 5.05
N TYR A 55 21.43 -2.92 4.18
CA TYR A 55 20.48 -3.49 3.22
C TYR A 55 21.18 -4.48 2.26
N SER A 56 22.36 -4.14 1.78
CA SER A 56 23.19 -5.01 0.94
C SER A 56 23.65 -6.28 1.66
N ASP A 57 24.04 -6.14 2.93
CA ASP A 57 24.43 -7.28 3.75
C ASP A 57 23.25 -8.22 4.03
N LEU A 58 22.09 -7.71 4.43
CA LEU A 58 20.87 -8.50 4.58
C LEU A 58 20.51 -9.20 3.26
N LYS A 59 20.61 -8.48 2.14
CA LYS A 59 20.34 -9.03 0.81
C LYS A 59 21.25 -10.20 0.46
N SER A 60 22.49 -10.18 0.89
CA SER A 60 23.48 -11.26 0.63
C SER A 60 23.32 -12.46 1.57
N LYS A 61 22.85 -12.25 2.80
CA LYS A 61 22.87 -13.22 3.90
C LYS A 61 21.53 -13.89 4.19
N LEU A 62 20.43 -13.19 3.91
CA LEU A 62 19.07 -13.74 4.08
C LEU A 62 18.60 -14.44 2.81
N ASN A 63 17.64 -15.35 2.94
CA ASN A 63 17.14 -16.16 1.84
C ASN A 63 15.59 -16.22 1.81
N GLY A 64 15.04 -16.57 0.66
CA GLY A 64 13.64 -16.91 0.47
C GLY A 64 12.65 -15.80 0.80
N GLN A 65 11.49 -16.20 1.28
CA GLN A 65 10.38 -15.31 1.63
C GLN A 65 10.68 -14.45 2.87
N TYR A 66 11.42 -15.02 3.83
CA TYR A 66 11.87 -14.29 5.02
C TYR A 66 12.72 -13.08 4.64
N LYS A 67 13.68 -13.25 3.72
CA LYS A 67 14.50 -12.16 3.20
C LYS A 67 13.63 -11.00 2.67
N GLN A 68 12.63 -11.31 1.85
CA GLN A 68 11.75 -10.27 1.29
C GLN A 68 11.05 -9.48 2.41
N LEU A 69 10.45 -10.18 3.38
CA LEU A 69 9.70 -9.54 4.46
C LEU A 69 10.63 -8.72 5.37
N ALA A 70 11.69 -9.33 5.89
CA ALA A 70 12.61 -8.69 6.82
C ALA A 70 13.28 -7.44 6.22
N MET A 71 13.72 -7.50 4.97
CA MET A 71 14.37 -6.36 4.29
C MET A 71 13.43 -5.18 4.10
N HIS A 72 12.12 -5.39 3.94
CA HIS A 72 11.15 -4.32 3.79
C HIS A 72 11.06 -3.45 5.06
N PHE A 73 11.32 -4.01 6.25
CA PHE A 73 11.32 -3.26 7.51
C PHE A 73 12.50 -2.29 7.69
N PHE A 74 13.56 -2.45 6.89
CA PHE A 74 14.72 -1.56 6.89
C PHE A 74 14.72 -0.54 5.74
N LEU A 75 13.55 -0.32 5.14
CA LEU A 75 13.29 0.69 4.12
C LEU A 75 12.26 1.70 4.64
N THR A 76 12.38 2.94 4.18
CA THR A 76 11.27 3.88 4.37
C THR A 76 10.10 3.50 3.45
N PRO A 77 8.86 3.94 3.73
CA PRO A 77 7.71 3.63 2.90
C PRO A 77 7.91 4.03 1.43
N GLU A 78 8.48 5.21 1.18
CA GLU A 78 8.75 5.69 -0.19
C GLU A 78 9.84 4.87 -0.89
N GLU A 79 10.88 4.41 -0.19
CA GLU A 79 11.90 3.52 -0.76
C GLU A 79 11.30 2.15 -1.13
N LEU A 80 10.47 1.61 -0.24
CA LEU A 80 9.77 0.35 -0.48
C LEU A 80 8.86 0.46 -1.70
N MET A 81 8.04 1.50 -1.78
CA MET A 81 7.10 1.72 -2.88
C MET A 81 7.82 2.04 -4.20
N ALA A 82 8.91 2.81 -4.18
CA ALA A 82 9.72 3.05 -5.36
C ALA A 82 10.36 1.76 -5.92
N LYS A 83 10.85 0.87 -5.04
CA LYS A 83 11.36 -0.45 -5.44
C LYS A 83 10.24 -1.34 -6.01
N MET A 84 9.05 -1.27 -5.46
CA MET A 84 7.88 -2.00 -5.96
C MET A 84 7.43 -1.47 -7.32
N LEU A 85 7.35 -0.14 -7.51
CA LEU A 85 7.07 0.47 -8.81
C LEU A 85 8.09 0.06 -9.86
N LYS A 86 9.38 0.09 -9.51
CA LYS A 86 10.46 -0.41 -10.40
C LYS A 86 10.21 -1.85 -10.84
N LYS A 87 9.75 -2.72 -9.93
CA LYS A 87 9.44 -4.12 -10.23
C LYS A 87 8.16 -4.22 -11.07
N GLY A 88 7.09 -3.51 -10.69
CA GLY A 88 5.79 -3.57 -11.35
C GLY A 88 5.77 -2.97 -12.76
N LEU A 89 6.65 -1.97 -13.03
CA LEU A 89 6.82 -1.33 -14.34
C LEU A 89 7.87 -2.03 -15.23
N LYS A 90 8.52 -3.10 -14.74
CA LYS A 90 9.56 -3.81 -15.47
C LYS A 90 9.04 -5.13 -16.02
N GLY A 91 9.35 -5.42 -17.28
CA GLY A 91 9.09 -6.72 -17.92
C GLY A 91 8.03 -6.65 -19.01
N PHE A 92 7.60 -7.81 -19.48
CA PHE A 92 6.60 -7.95 -20.55
C PHE A 92 5.15 -7.76 -20.08
N SER A 93 4.91 -7.86 -18.77
CA SER A 93 3.59 -7.68 -18.16
C SER A 93 3.71 -6.70 -17.00
N ILE A 94 2.98 -5.61 -17.11
CA ILE A 94 2.86 -4.60 -16.07
C ILE A 94 1.95 -5.14 -14.94
N ASP A 95 2.40 -5.00 -13.70
CA ASP A 95 1.57 -5.30 -12.53
C ASP A 95 0.63 -4.10 -12.23
N GLU A 96 -0.45 -4.01 -13.03
CA GLU A 96 -1.42 -2.92 -12.90
C GLU A 96 -2.00 -2.84 -11.48
N SER A 97 -2.29 -3.98 -10.85
CA SER A 97 -2.85 -4.01 -9.49
C SER A 97 -1.93 -3.37 -8.47
N LEU A 98 -0.63 -3.66 -8.55
CA LEU A 98 0.37 -3.03 -7.69
C LEU A 98 0.47 -1.52 -7.93
N ILE A 99 0.46 -1.10 -9.20
CA ILE A 99 0.54 0.32 -9.54
C ILE A 99 -0.71 1.06 -9.03
N TYR A 100 -1.91 0.52 -9.27
CA TYR A 100 -3.15 1.12 -8.77
C TYR A 100 -3.16 1.20 -7.26
N GLU A 101 -2.74 0.15 -6.55
CA GLU A 101 -2.64 0.15 -5.10
C GLU A 101 -1.77 1.31 -4.61
N ILE A 102 -0.55 1.46 -5.10
CA ILE A 102 0.36 2.53 -4.66
C ILE A 102 -0.25 3.91 -4.94
N PHE A 103 -0.79 4.13 -6.14
CA PHE A 103 -1.34 5.43 -6.53
C PHE A 103 -2.64 5.80 -5.80
N THR A 104 -3.39 4.83 -5.30
CA THR A 104 -4.68 5.08 -4.65
C THR A 104 -4.60 5.09 -3.13
N THR A 105 -3.56 4.51 -2.54
CA THR A 105 -3.38 4.43 -1.08
C THR A 105 -2.46 5.51 -0.53
N CYS A 106 -1.66 6.17 -1.37
CA CYS A 106 -0.76 7.23 -0.97
C CYS A 106 -1.40 8.61 -1.16
N THR A 107 -1.04 9.55 -0.30
CA THR A 107 -1.32 10.97 -0.49
C THR A 107 -0.51 11.53 -1.66
N GLN A 108 -0.85 12.73 -2.14
CA GLN A 108 -0.07 13.37 -3.21
C GLN A 108 1.37 13.63 -2.77
N GLU A 109 1.57 14.08 -1.53
CA GLU A 109 2.89 14.35 -0.95
C GLU A 109 3.74 13.07 -0.93
N GLU A 110 3.16 11.96 -0.48
CA GLU A 110 3.83 10.65 -0.49
C GLU A 110 4.15 10.20 -1.93
N LEU A 111 3.22 10.38 -2.88
CA LEU A 111 3.47 10.07 -4.29
C LEU A 111 4.62 10.91 -4.86
N LYS A 112 4.76 12.18 -4.48
CA LYS A 112 5.91 13.02 -4.89
C LYS A 112 7.23 12.55 -4.30
N LEU A 113 7.23 12.11 -3.04
CA LEU A 113 8.42 11.49 -2.43
C LEU A 113 8.79 10.17 -3.13
N ILE A 114 7.79 9.34 -3.44
CA ILE A 114 7.98 8.09 -4.18
C ILE A 114 8.53 8.38 -5.59
N GLU A 115 8.00 9.39 -6.31
CA GLU A 115 8.48 9.81 -7.63
C GLU A 115 9.95 10.21 -7.59
N SER A 116 10.34 11.05 -6.63
CA SER A 116 11.72 11.50 -6.45
C SER A 116 12.67 10.34 -6.10
N THR A 117 12.23 9.45 -5.22
CA THR A 117 12.97 8.24 -4.81
C THR A 117 13.10 7.26 -5.98
N PHE A 118 12.04 7.06 -6.76
CA PHE A 118 12.06 6.24 -7.97
C PHE A 118 13.10 6.75 -8.97
N LYS A 119 13.14 8.07 -9.20
CA LYS A 119 14.15 8.68 -10.09
C LYS A 119 15.55 8.49 -9.56
N LYS A 120 15.78 8.66 -8.26
CA LYS A 120 17.08 8.42 -7.60
C LYS A 120 17.54 6.96 -7.74
N GLU A 121 16.63 6.01 -7.52
CA GLU A 121 16.90 4.56 -7.54
C GLU A 121 17.08 3.98 -8.94
N THR A 122 16.46 4.56 -9.96
CA THR A 122 16.39 3.98 -11.31
C THR A 122 17.05 4.81 -12.39
N GLY A 123 17.30 6.08 -12.14
CA GLY A 123 17.70 7.07 -13.16
C GLY A 123 16.56 7.44 -14.13
N LYS A 124 15.34 6.93 -13.94
CA LYS A 124 14.21 7.09 -14.85
C LYS A 124 13.15 8.01 -14.27
N ASP A 125 12.43 8.69 -15.15
CA ASP A 125 11.28 9.51 -14.81
C ASP A 125 10.02 8.64 -14.70
N LEU A 126 9.32 8.72 -13.55
CA LEU A 126 8.13 7.89 -13.28
C LEU A 126 6.98 8.21 -14.25
N ILE A 127 6.76 9.48 -14.58
CA ILE A 127 5.71 9.90 -15.50
C ILE A 127 5.95 9.29 -16.87
N ARG A 128 7.19 9.35 -17.37
CA ARG A 128 7.56 8.75 -18.66
C ARG A 128 7.40 7.23 -18.68
N GLU A 129 7.73 6.55 -17.57
CA GLU A 129 7.48 5.11 -17.47
C GLU A 129 5.97 4.79 -17.46
N ILE A 130 5.13 5.62 -16.82
CA ILE A 130 3.66 5.50 -16.90
C ILE A 130 3.16 5.75 -18.32
N GLU A 131 3.65 6.81 -18.97
CA GLU A 131 3.28 7.16 -20.34
C GLU A 131 3.56 6.05 -21.35
N LYS A 132 4.68 5.37 -21.16
CA LYS A 132 5.12 4.26 -22.01
C LYS A 132 4.29 3.00 -21.81
N ASN A 133 3.86 2.71 -20.58
CA ASN A 133 3.36 1.40 -20.19
C ASN A 133 1.83 1.32 -20.08
N PHE A 134 1.13 2.47 -19.99
CA PHE A 134 -0.32 2.49 -19.79
C PHE A 134 -1.09 3.10 -20.97
N PRO A 135 -2.29 2.57 -21.28
CA PRO A 135 -3.21 3.20 -22.22
C PRO A 135 -3.60 4.61 -21.80
N SER A 136 -3.93 5.48 -22.76
CA SER A 136 -4.20 6.91 -22.54
C SER A 136 -5.22 7.18 -21.41
N ALA A 137 -6.29 6.39 -21.33
CA ALA A 137 -7.34 6.56 -20.31
C ALA A 137 -6.82 6.35 -18.88
N ILE A 138 -5.98 5.33 -18.64
CA ILE A 138 -5.41 5.03 -17.33
C ILE A 138 -4.27 5.99 -17.01
N ARG A 139 -3.36 6.19 -17.95
CA ARG A 139 -2.20 7.08 -17.84
C ARG A 139 -2.59 8.47 -17.33
N LYS A 140 -3.60 9.10 -17.96
CA LYS A 140 -4.09 10.43 -17.56
C LYS A 140 -4.52 10.46 -16.09
N ASN A 141 -5.16 9.40 -15.61
CA ASN A 141 -5.64 9.34 -14.22
C ASN A 141 -4.52 9.09 -13.21
N LEU A 142 -3.55 8.24 -13.53
CA LEU A 142 -2.36 8.06 -12.69
C LEU A 142 -1.56 9.37 -12.58
N ILE A 143 -1.37 10.08 -13.69
CA ILE A 143 -0.71 11.39 -13.69
C ILE A 143 -1.52 12.43 -12.90
N ASN A 144 -2.85 12.40 -12.99
CA ASN A 144 -3.70 13.27 -12.18
C ASN A 144 -3.57 12.98 -10.68
N LEU A 145 -3.56 11.72 -10.26
CA LEU A 145 -3.33 11.34 -8.86
C LEU A 145 -1.97 11.83 -8.33
N LEU A 146 -0.95 11.85 -9.19
CA LEU A 146 0.37 12.36 -8.85
C LEU A 146 0.43 13.90 -8.74
N ASN A 147 -0.33 14.63 -9.57
CA ASN A 147 -0.18 16.07 -9.73
C ASN A 147 -1.32 16.92 -9.16
N ILE A 148 -2.50 16.34 -8.97
CA ILE A 148 -3.66 17.08 -8.46
C ILE A 148 -3.83 16.78 -6.97
N PRO A 149 -3.73 17.78 -6.09
CA PRO A 149 -3.94 17.57 -4.67
C PRO A 149 -5.38 17.12 -4.42
N ARG A 150 -5.52 16.12 -3.59
CA ARG A 150 -6.79 15.67 -3.08
C ARG A 150 -7.23 16.62 -1.97
N SER A 151 -8.52 16.89 -1.89
CA SER A 151 -9.06 17.65 -0.76
C SER A 151 -8.71 16.92 0.56
N ASN A 152 -8.23 17.66 1.55
CA ASN A 152 -8.00 17.20 2.92
C ASN A 152 -9.10 17.65 3.88
N ASN A 153 -10.28 17.98 3.33
CA ASN A 153 -11.40 18.52 4.09
C ASN A 153 -12.02 17.48 5.02
N GLU A 154 -11.78 17.61 6.31
CA GLU A 154 -12.33 16.73 7.34
C GLU A 154 -13.80 17.06 7.68
N ASN A 155 -14.26 18.28 7.37
CA ASN A 155 -15.61 18.77 7.62
C ASN A 155 -16.33 19.08 6.30
N PRO A 156 -16.79 18.07 5.55
CA PRO A 156 -17.34 18.26 4.22
C PRO A 156 -18.62 19.11 4.24
N ASN A 157 -18.73 20.00 3.25
CA ASN A 157 -19.93 20.80 3.05
C ASN A 157 -21.08 19.91 2.55
N LYS A 158 -22.09 19.71 3.39
CA LYS A 158 -23.25 18.82 3.14
C LYS A 158 -23.97 19.18 1.85
N VAL A 159 -24.24 20.48 1.63
CA VAL A 159 -24.96 20.96 0.43
C VAL A 159 -24.15 20.69 -0.85
N GLN A 160 -22.84 20.91 -0.80
CA GLN A 160 -21.97 20.62 -1.94
C GLN A 160 -21.89 19.12 -2.22
N CYS A 161 -21.75 18.29 -1.20
CA CYS A 161 -21.72 16.82 -1.35
C CYS A 161 -23.05 16.29 -1.90
N GLU A 162 -24.19 16.83 -1.47
CA GLU A 162 -25.51 16.47 -2.00
C GLU A 162 -25.66 16.84 -3.47
N LYS A 163 -25.17 18.03 -3.89
CA LYS A 163 -25.14 18.43 -5.31
C LYS A 163 -24.26 17.50 -6.16
N LEU A 164 -23.10 17.10 -5.63
CA LEU A 164 -22.22 16.17 -6.32
C LEU A 164 -22.85 14.77 -6.43
N ALA A 165 -23.56 14.32 -5.41
CA ALA A 165 -24.35 13.08 -5.48
C ALA A 165 -25.44 13.17 -6.55
N GLN A 166 -26.13 14.31 -6.69
CA GLN A 166 -27.12 14.50 -7.75
C GLN A 166 -26.46 14.45 -9.14
N ILE A 167 -25.31 15.11 -9.32
CA ILE A 167 -24.55 15.02 -10.59
C ILE A 167 -24.20 13.58 -10.94
N LEU A 168 -23.85 12.73 -9.95
CA LEU A 168 -23.61 11.31 -10.19
C LEU A 168 -24.89 10.57 -10.59
N VAL A 169 -26.03 10.87 -9.96
CA VAL A 169 -27.35 10.29 -10.33
C VAL A 169 -27.69 10.65 -11.76
N ASP A 170 -27.67 11.94 -12.10
CA ASP A 170 -28.02 12.43 -13.43
C ASP A 170 -27.10 11.82 -14.53
N ASN A 171 -25.83 11.65 -14.21
CA ASN A 171 -24.87 11.04 -15.13
C ASN A 171 -25.11 9.55 -15.37
N VAL A 172 -25.69 8.85 -14.39
CA VAL A 172 -26.02 7.42 -14.50
C VAL A 172 -27.36 7.20 -15.18
N GLU A 173 -28.36 8.03 -14.88
CA GLU A 173 -29.72 7.88 -15.42
C GLU A 173 -29.82 8.28 -16.88
N ASN A 174 -29.11 9.32 -17.30
CA ASN A 174 -29.20 9.90 -18.64
C ASN A 174 -28.28 9.25 -19.69
N SER A 175 -27.51 8.22 -19.33
CA SER A 175 -26.58 7.59 -20.27
C SER A 175 -26.40 6.09 -19.99
N TRP A 176 -26.41 5.28 -21.04
CA TRP A 176 -26.03 3.86 -20.98
C TRP A 176 -24.55 3.65 -20.61
N VAL A 177 -23.71 4.62 -20.95
CA VAL A 177 -22.29 4.67 -20.57
C VAL A 177 -22.08 5.94 -19.76
N ALA A 178 -21.71 5.78 -18.50
CA ALA A 178 -21.45 6.90 -17.62
C ALA A 178 -20.34 7.81 -18.18
N ASN A 179 -20.49 9.13 -18.04
CA ASN A 179 -19.43 10.05 -18.37
C ASN A 179 -18.28 9.90 -17.39
N GLU A 180 -17.27 9.13 -17.78
CA GLU A 180 -16.11 8.82 -16.95
C GLU A 180 -15.39 10.07 -16.42
N GLU A 181 -15.44 11.20 -17.13
CA GLU A 181 -14.76 12.44 -16.68
C GLU A 181 -15.41 13.02 -15.41
N ILE A 182 -16.73 12.89 -15.24
CA ILE A 182 -17.43 13.30 -14.01
C ILE A 182 -16.98 12.44 -12.82
N PHE A 183 -16.96 11.12 -13.01
CA PHE A 183 -16.50 10.18 -11.98
C PHE A 183 -15.05 10.44 -11.60
N LYS A 184 -14.17 10.58 -12.59
CA LYS A 184 -12.74 10.89 -12.38
C LYS A 184 -12.58 12.16 -11.56
N LYS A 185 -13.24 13.26 -11.96
CA LYS A 185 -13.16 14.54 -11.28
C LYS A 185 -13.58 14.42 -9.82
N ILE A 186 -14.67 13.74 -9.51
CA ILE A 186 -15.16 13.57 -8.14
C ILE A 186 -14.22 12.66 -7.34
N PHE A 187 -13.92 11.47 -7.84
CA PHE A 187 -13.19 10.46 -7.08
C PHE A 187 -11.71 10.81 -6.87
N ILE A 188 -11.08 11.49 -7.83
CA ILE A 188 -9.67 11.88 -7.72
C ILE A 188 -9.48 13.09 -6.80
N THR A 189 -10.41 14.06 -6.77
CA THR A 189 -10.18 15.33 -6.10
C THR A 189 -10.78 15.45 -4.70
N LYS A 190 -11.79 14.62 -4.37
CA LYS A 190 -12.52 14.73 -3.11
C LYS A 190 -11.84 13.97 -1.97
N SER A 191 -11.96 14.50 -0.72
CA SER A 191 -11.47 13.80 0.47
C SER A 191 -12.24 12.50 0.71
N ALA A 192 -11.68 11.63 1.56
CA ALA A 192 -12.37 10.41 1.99
C ALA A 192 -13.73 10.74 2.65
N GLN A 193 -13.76 11.74 3.52
CA GLN A 193 -14.97 12.20 4.20
C GLN A 193 -16.02 12.77 3.22
N GLU A 194 -15.56 13.54 2.21
CA GLU A 194 -16.44 14.00 1.13
C GLU A 194 -17.02 12.82 0.34
N LEU A 195 -16.20 11.83 -0.02
CA LEU A 195 -16.66 10.66 -0.76
C LEU A 195 -17.64 9.79 0.04
N VAL A 196 -17.40 9.60 1.34
CA VAL A 196 -18.35 8.92 2.23
C VAL A 196 -19.69 9.64 2.25
N LEU A 197 -19.69 10.97 2.36
CA LEU A 197 -20.90 11.76 2.42
C LEU A 197 -21.64 11.79 1.06
N ILE A 198 -20.92 11.94 -0.05
CA ILE A 198 -21.45 11.84 -1.41
C ILE A 198 -22.11 10.46 -1.60
N GLY A 199 -21.44 9.38 -1.19
CA GLY A 199 -21.97 8.03 -1.26
C GLY A 199 -23.27 7.82 -0.45
N ARG A 200 -23.37 8.42 0.74
CA ARG A 200 -24.60 8.40 1.56
C ARG A 200 -25.75 9.12 0.86
N TYR A 201 -25.50 10.30 0.29
CA TYR A 201 -26.54 11.04 -0.45
C TYR A 201 -26.93 10.31 -1.72
N TYR A 202 -25.97 9.70 -2.44
CA TYR A 202 -26.25 8.88 -3.60
C TYR A 202 -27.16 7.69 -3.23
N HIS A 203 -26.79 6.95 -2.18
CA HIS A 203 -27.61 5.82 -1.70
C HIS A 203 -29.00 6.26 -1.30
N LYS A 204 -29.15 7.39 -0.60
CA LYS A 204 -30.46 7.94 -0.22
C LYS A 204 -31.34 8.24 -1.43
N LYS A 205 -30.75 8.66 -2.56
CA LYS A 205 -31.49 9.03 -3.79
C LYS A 205 -31.84 7.82 -4.66
N THR A 206 -30.96 6.81 -4.72
CA THR A 206 -31.07 5.70 -5.69
C THR A 206 -31.32 4.33 -5.07
N GLY A 207 -31.11 4.17 -3.76
CA GLY A 207 -31.08 2.86 -3.08
C GLY A 207 -29.81 2.03 -3.38
N GLU A 208 -28.93 2.48 -4.29
CA GLU A 208 -27.68 1.78 -4.66
C GLU A 208 -26.45 2.39 -3.96
N ASN A 209 -25.43 1.58 -3.73
CA ASN A 209 -24.16 2.11 -3.23
C ASN A 209 -23.25 2.54 -4.38
N MET A 210 -22.29 3.40 -4.06
CA MET A 210 -21.37 3.99 -5.04
C MET A 210 -20.46 2.95 -5.72
N MET A 211 -20.15 1.83 -5.03
CA MET A 211 -19.36 0.74 -5.61
C MET A 211 -20.13 0.02 -6.75
N ASN A 212 -21.46 -0.14 -6.58
CA ASN A 212 -22.29 -0.74 -7.63
C ASN A 212 -22.28 0.06 -8.94
N ILE A 213 -22.21 1.40 -8.85
CA ILE A 213 -22.09 2.24 -10.03
C ILE A 213 -20.78 1.97 -10.75
N ILE A 214 -19.66 1.98 -10.00
CA ILE A 214 -18.33 1.75 -10.54
C ILE A 214 -18.29 0.42 -11.28
N GLU A 215 -18.85 -0.64 -10.69
CA GLU A 215 -18.89 -1.98 -11.29
C GLU A 215 -19.78 -2.07 -12.53
N LYS A 216 -20.96 -1.45 -12.50
CA LYS A 216 -21.95 -1.61 -13.56
C LYS A 216 -21.79 -0.62 -14.72
N ARG A 217 -21.27 0.60 -14.47
CA ARG A 217 -21.35 1.72 -15.40
C ARG A 217 -20.01 2.18 -15.96
N LEU A 218 -18.90 1.82 -15.33
CA LEU A 218 -17.57 2.21 -15.84
C LEU A 218 -16.96 1.12 -16.71
N THR A 219 -16.19 1.53 -17.70
CA THR A 219 -15.48 0.60 -18.58
C THR A 219 -14.36 -0.13 -17.83
N ASN A 220 -14.03 -1.34 -18.25
CA ASN A 220 -12.97 -2.15 -17.62
C ASN A 220 -11.62 -1.41 -17.51
N LYS A 221 -11.35 -0.49 -18.45
CA LYS A 221 -10.08 0.26 -18.49
C LYS A 221 -9.84 1.12 -17.27
N ILE A 222 -10.89 1.71 -16.69
CA ILE A 222 -10.75 2.61 -15.54
C ILE A 222 -11.42 2.07 -14.27
N ARG A 223 -12.35 1.12 -14.42
CA ARG A 223 -13.11 0.54 -13.32
C ARG A 223 -12.20 0.12 -12.16
N ASN A 224 -11.18 -0.68 -12.45
CA ASN A 224 -10.28 -1.22 -11.43
C ASN A 224 -9.55 -0.12 -10.64
N LEU A 225 -9.06 0.91 -11.32
CA LEU A 225 -8.40 2.04 -10.66
C LEU A 225 -9.36 2.82 -9.77
N LEU A 226 -10.54 3.20 -10.28
CA LEU A 226 -11.51 3.97 -9.50
C LEU A 226 -12.15 3.15 -8.38
N ARG A 227 -12.37 1.85 -8.61
CA ARG A 227 -12.83 0.94 -7.56
C ARG A 227 -11.84 0.91 -6.40
N GLU A 228 -10.57 0.70 -6.69
CA GLU A 228 -9.52 0.67 -5.68
C GLU A 228 -9.44 2.01 -4.92
N LEU A 229 -9.48 3.11 -5.66
CA LEU A 229 -9.47 4.46 -5.09
C LEU A 229 -10.62 4.71 -4.12
N VAL A 230 -11.85 4.43 -4.57
CA VAL A 230 -13.04 4.68 -3.75
C VAL A 230 -13.11 3.72 -2.57
N TYR A 231 -12.76 2.46 -2.78
CA TYR A 231 -12.75 1.46 -1.71
C TYR A 231 -11.72 1.83 -0.62
N ASN A 232 -10.52 2.24 -1.01
CA ASN A 232 -9.51 2.73 -0.07
C ASN A 232 -9.97 3.97 0.71
N CYS A 233 -10.77 4.85 0.10
CA CYS A 233 -11.28 6.03 0.78
C CYS A 233 -12.43 5.75 1.76
N ILE A 234 -13.28 4.76 1.47
CA ILE A 234 -14.51 4.50 2.22
C ILE A 234 -14.32 3.40 3.26
N MET A 235 -13.56 2.36 2.93
CA MET A 235 -13.35 1.17 3.75
C MET A 235 -11.93 0.61 3.57
N PRO A 236 -10.89 1.36 3.98
CA PRO A 236 -9.49 0.96 3.75
C PRO A 236 -9.16 -0.38 4.42
N GLU A 237 -9.61 -0.61 5.64
CA GLU A 237 -9.32 -1.83 6.39
C GLU A 237 -9.95 -3.07 5.72
N GLU A 238 -11.15 -2.91 5.16
CA GLU A 238 -11.82 -3.99 4.42
C GLU A 238 -11.10 -4.29 3.10
N LEU A 239 -10.64 -3.26 2.38
CA LEU A 239 -9.82 -3.42 1.18
C LEU A 239 -8.57 -4.25 1.46
N PHE A 240 -7.85 -3.92 2.55
CA PHE A 240 -6.63 -4.65 2.89
C PHE A 240 -6.91 -6.05 3.43
N ALA A 241 -8.01 -6.26 4.15
CA ALA A 241 -8.46 -7.61 4.53
C ALA A 241 -8.75 -8.49 3.30
N ASP A 242 -9.42 -7.93 2.27
CA ASP A 242 -9.67 -8.61 1.00
C ASP A 242 -8.37 -8.95 0.26
N LYS A 243 -7.44 -8.01 0.21
CA LYS A 243 -6.12 -8.21 -0.42
C LYS A 243 -5.30 -9.27 0.30
N ILE A 244 -5.31 -9.31 1.63
CA ILE A 244 -4.64 -10.36 2.42
C ILE A 244 -5.26 -11.73 2.11
N ASN A 245 -6.59 -11.84 2.13
CA ASN A 245 -7.28 -13.08 1.80
C ASN A 245 -6.94 -13.56 0.37
N LEU A 246 -6.94 -12.64 -0.60
CA LEU A 246 -6.53 -12.93 -1.96
C LEU A 246 -5.06 -13.39 -2.05
N ALA A 247 -4.17 -12.73 -1.31
CA ALA A 247 -2.76 -13.10 -1.24
C ALA A 247 -2.56 -14.52 -0.70
N LEU A 248 -3.26 -14.87 0.39
CA LEU A 248 -3.19 -16.18 1.01
C LEU A 248 -3.80 -17.27 0.12
N LYS A 249 -4.95 -17.01 -0.52
CA LYS A 249 -5.60 -17.95 -1.46
C LYS A 249 -4.72 -18.25 -2.67
N ASN A 250 -4.08 -17.23 -3.23
CA ASN A 250 -3.28 -17.35 -4.45
C ASN A 250 -1.79 -17.61 -4.18
N ASN A 251 -1.39 -17.83 -2.92
CA ASN A 251 0.01 -17.96 -2.49
C ASN A 251 0.89 -16.77 -2.95
N ASN A 252 0.31 -15.57 -3.04
CA ASN A 252 1.03 -14.36 -3.41
C ASN A 252 1.73 -13.74 -2.19
N ILE A 253 2.86 -14.34 -1.81
CA ILE A 253 3.64 -13.93 -0.64
C ILE A 253 4.17 -12.49 -0.78
N SER A 254 4.44 -12.02 -1.98
CA SER A 254 4.90 -10.65 -2.20
C SER A 254 3.84 -9.62 -1.80
N LEU A 255 2.57 -9.89 -2.12
CA LEU A 255 1.44 -9.05 -1.72
C LEU A 255 1.22 -9.11 -0.21
N LEU A 256 1.24 -10.32 0.39
CA LEU A 256 1.12 -10.48 1.84
C LEU A 256 2.20 -9.67 2.58
N ASN A 257 3.46 -9.87 2.22
CA ASN A 257 4.60 -9.19 2.85
C ASN A 257 4.47 -7.66 2.76
N ARG A 258 4.06 -7.14 1.61
CA ARG A 258 3.87 -5.70 1.40
C ARG A 258 2.80 -5.14 2.35
N ILE A 259 1.66 -5.78 2.41
CA ILE A 259 0.56 -5.31 3.26
C ILE A 259 0.96 -5.36 4.73
N LEU A 260 1.55 -6.45 5.20
CA LEU A 260 2.00 -6.57 6.58
C LEU A 260 2.97 -5.44 6.96
N VAL A 261 3.95 -5.13 6.12
CA VAL A 261 4.94 -4.06 6.42
C VAL A 261 4.30 -2.68 6.41
N LEU A 262 3.49 -2.37 5.39
CA LEU A 262 2.93 -1.03 5.21
C LEU A 262 1.80 -0.72 6.20
N ARG A 263 1.08 -1.75 6.68
CA ARG A 263 -0.07 -1.56 7.59
C ARG A 263 0.24 -1.84 9.05
N TYR A 264 1.42 -2.42 9.36
CA TYR A 264 1.80 -2.87 10.70
C TYR A 264 1.61 -1.81 11.79
N ASN A 265 2.08 -0.58 11.54
CA ASN A 265 1.98 0.53 12.49
C ASN A 265 0.81 1.49 12.21
N ILE A 266 -0.10 1.14 11.30
CA ILE A 266 -1.20 2.01 10.90
C ILE A 266 -2.52 1.43 11.44
N ASP A 267 -2.99 0.32 10.88
CA ASP A 267 -4.31 -0.23 11.12
C ASP A 267 -4.37 -1.77 10.97
N LEU A 268 -3.24 -2.46 11.12
CA LEU A 268 -3.22 -3.92 10.97
C LEU A 268 -4.14 -4.63 11.97
N ASN A 269 -4.36 -4.06 13.16
CA ASN A 269 -5.28 -4.63 14.14
C ASN A 269 -6.73 -4.57 13.66
N GLU A 270 -7.16 -3.44 13.12
CA GLU A 270 -8.48 -3.22 12.54
C GLU A 270 -8.70 -4.15 11.33
N ILE A 271 -7.69 -4.28 10.48
CA ILE A 271 -7.69 -5.22 9.35
C ILE A 271 -7.88 -6.67 9.82
N LYS A 272 -7.24 -7.11 10.90
CA LYS A 272 -7.40 -8.46 11.49
C LYS A 272 -8.84 -8.69 11.96
N GLU A 273 -9.43 -7.72 12.63
CA GLU A 273 -10.82 -7.83 13.11
C GLU A 273 -11.80 -7.95 11.93
N ILE A 274 -11.65 -7.09 10.92
CA ILE A 274 -12.47 -7.14 9.70
C ILE A 274 -12.26 -8.46 8.96
N TYR A 275 -11.02 -8.94 8.86
CA TYR A 275 -10.71 -10.24 8.26
C TYR A 275 -11.46 -11.38 8.94
N LYS A 276 -11.41 -11.42 10.27
CA LYS A 276 -12.12 -12.43 11.08
C LYS A 276 -13.63 -12.38 10.90
N ILE A 277 -14.22 -11.18 10.92
CA ILE A 277 -15.66 -11.00 10.71
C ILE A 277 -16.07 -11.47 9.31
N LYS A 278 -15.32 -11.08 8.28
CA LYS A 278 -15.68 -11.31 6.88
C LYS A 278 -15.43 -12.76 6.43
N TYR A 279 -14.30 -13.33 6.81
CA TYR A 279 -13.88 -14.67 6.35
C TYR A 279 -14.14 -15.79 7.36
N LYS A 280 -14.66 -15.44 8.56
CA LYS A 280 -14.99 -16.39 9.64
C LYS A 280 -13.80 -17.23 10.08
N ASN A 281 -12.59 -16.73 9.87
CA ASN A 281 -11.33 -17.37 10.24
C ASN A 281 -10.36 -16.33 10.81
N ASP A 282 -9.46 -16.77 11.68
CA ASP A 282 -8.45 -15.88 12.23
C ASP A 282 -7.29 -15.73 11.22
N LEU A 283 -6.87 -14.48 10.96
CA LEU A 283 -5.75 -14.22 10.05
C LEU A 283 -4.49 -14.97 10.44
N LYS A 284 -4.25 -15.12 11.75
CA LYS A 284 -3.10 -15.84 12.29
C LYS A 284 -3.11 -17.32 11.90
N ASP A 285 -4.27 -17.94 11.85
CA ASP A 285 -4.39 -19.35 11.49
C ASP A 285 -4.22 -19.56 9.99
N ASP A 286 -4.76 -18.68 9.15
CA ASP A 286 -4.54 -18.73 7.72
C ASP A 286 -3.07 -18.49 7.34
N ILE A 287 -2.37 -17.60 8.04
CA ILE A 287 -0.92 -17.39 7.87
C ILE A 287 -0.14 -18.66 8.24
N LYS A 288 -0.49 -19.36 9.34
CA LYS A 288 0.16 -20.62 9.74
C LYS A 288 0.05 -21.70 8.65
N ILE A 289 -1.11 -21.76 7.98
CA ILE A 289 -1.34 -22.75 6.92
C ILE A 289 -0.53 -22.44 5.66
N LYS A 290 -0.31 -21.15 5.36
CA LYS A 290 0.22 -20.69 4.07
C LYS A 290 1.69 -20.29 4.08
N THR A 291 2.31 -20.19 5.25
CA THR A 291 3.70 -19.74 5.39
C THR A 291 4.52 -20.74 6.22
N PHE A 292 5.86 -20.68 6.14
CA PHE A 292 6.74 -21.65 6.76
C PHE A 292 8.01 -21.01 7.33
N GLY A 293 8.64 -21.70 8.30
CA GLY A 293 9.97 -21.36 8.82
C GLY A 293 10.08 -19.98 9.42
N SER A 294 11.21 -19.31 9.20
CA SER A 294 11.47 -17.97 9.73
C SER A 294 10.50 -16.92 9.18
N HIS A 295 10.03 -17.06 7.94
CA HIS A 295 9.02 -16.20 7.35
C HIS A 295 7.70 -16.28 8.13
N GLN A 296 7.22 -17.49 8.42
CA GLN A 296 6.02 -17.70 9.23
C GLN A 296 6.16 -17.08 10.63
N LYS A 297 7.31 -17.30 11.30
CA LYS A 297 7.58 -16.75 12.62
C LYS A 297 7.45 -15.21 12.62
N LEU A 298 8.05 -14.54 11.65
CA LEU A 298 7.95 -13.08 11.52
C LEU A 298 6.51 -12.63 11.21
N CYS A 299 5.83 -13.24 10.24
CA CYS A 299 4.43 -12.92 9.94
C CYS A 299 3.53 -13.07 11.19
N LEU A 300 3.69 -14.16 11.93
CA LEU A 300 2.91 -14.41 13.15
C LEU A 300 3.22 -13.38 14.25
N SER A 301 4.47 -12.96 14.38
CA SER A 301 4.84 -11.90 15.34
C SER A 301 4.19 -10.55 14.98
N LEU A 302 4.01 -10.25 13.69
CA LEU A 302 3.36 -9.00 13.23
C LEU A 302 1.84 -8.99 13.48
N VAL A 303 1.19 -10.15 13.44
CA VAL A 303 -0.28 -10.28 13.60
C VAL A 303 -0.70 -10.77 14.99
N SER A 304 0.24 -10.88 15.91
CA SER A 304 0.00 -11.34 17.30
C SER A 304 -0.75 -10.33 18.15
#